data_b77e08b5651e5ee103d5513460fcb174
#
_entry.id   b77e08b5651e5ee103d5513460fcb174
#
_cell.length_a   1.000
_cell.length_b   1.000
_cell.length_c   1.000
_cell.angle_alpha   90.00
_cell.angle_beta   90.00
_cell.angle_gamma   90.00
#
_symmetry.space_group_name_H-M   'P 1'
#
loop_
_entity.id
_entity.type
_entity.pdbx_description
1 polymer ?
#
loop_
_entity_poly.entity_id
_entity_poly.type
_entity_poly.pdbx_seq_one_letter_code
_entity_poly.pdbx_strand_id
1 'polypeptide(L)'
;MPNPHGVLVVDFGAQYAQLIARRVREADIYSEIVPSFITAEQVSAKNPEAIILSGGPSSVYAENAPSVDPAIFALNIPIFGICYGFQAMAAALGGVVSQTGKSEFGRTQLTVKAGSKVFNSLPTEQRVWMSHGDEVTEAPSGFSVTASTSDTAIAAFESSNAQLSGVQFHPEVLHSEHGQAILKNWLVNIAKCNTSWTTANISKTEIEKARKQIGDKRVICGLSGGVDSAVAAAIIQKAVGKQLTCVFVDHGLLRSGESEQVQRDFVASTGVNLVVIDAVDQFLDALKGVTDPETKRKIIGREFIRSFEKAAREIASGGEVEFLVQGTLYPDVVESGGGTGAANIKSHHNVGGLPDDLNFTLVEPLRELFKDEVRNVGAELGLPDQIIWRQPFPGPGLGIRIIGEVTRERLQILRTADLIAREELKAAGLDRDIWQCPVILLADVRSVGVQGDGRTYGHPIVLRPVSSEDAMTADWSRIPYEVLEKISTRITNEVREVNRVVLDVTSKPPATIEWE
;
A
#
# COMPACT_ATOMS: atom_id res chain seq x y z
N MET A 1 19.12 -5.50 17.55
CA MET A 1 18.63 -6.88 17.64
C MET A 1 18.83 -7.48 16.26
N PRO A 2 19.08 -8.80 16.09
CA PRO A 2 19.04 -9.37 14.76
C PRO A 2 17.66 -9.11 14.15
N ASN A 3 17.60 -8.91 12.82
CA ASN A 3 16.33 -8.86 12.08
C ASN A 3 15.47 -10.04 12.55
N PRO A 4 14.15 -9.84 12.74
CA PRO A 4 13.30 -10.95 13.13
C PRO A 4 13.46 -12.06 12.08
N HIS A 5 13.84 -13.25 12.54
CA HIS A 5 13.75 -14.43 11.72
C HIS A 5 12.26 -14.57 11.36
N GLY A 6 11.93 -14.63 10.11
CA GLY A 6 10.55 -14.63 9.65
C GLY A 6 10.37 -15.54 8.46
N VAL A 7 9.36 -15.27 7.67
CA VAL A 7 9.01 -16.06 6.49
C VAL A 7 9.55 -15.38 5.23
N LEU A 8 10.27 -16.11 4.40
CA LEU A 8 10.61 -15.65 3.06
C LEU A 8 9.47 -16.00 2.09
N VAL A 9 8.97 -15.02 1.37
CA VAL A 9 8.02 -15.19 0.29
C VAL A 9 8.78 -15.10 -1.03
N VAL A 10 8.96 -16.23 -1.70
CA VAL A 10 9.64 -16.30 -3.00
C VAL A 10 8.67 -15.85 -4.08
N ASP A 11 9.01 -14.78 -4.79
CA ASP A 11 8.17 -14.19 -5.83
C ASP A 11 8.49 -14.78 -7.21
N PHE A 12 7.52 -15.49 -7.80
CA PHE A 12 7.59 -16.01 -9.16
C PHE A 12 6.99 -15.06 -10.22
N GLY A 13 6.72 -13.80 -9.85
CA GLY A 13 6.24 -12.77 -10.77
C GLY A 13 4.72 -12.65 -10.87
N ALA A 14 3.97 -13.22 -9.92
CA ALA A 14 2.54 -13.01 -9.81
C ALA A 14 2.22 -11.78 -8.94
N GLN A 15 1.07 -11.16 -9.19
CA GLN A 15 0.60 -9.98 -8.44
C GLN A 15 0.40 -10.23 -6.94
N TYR A 16 0.42 -11.49 -6.48
CA TYR A 16 -0.02 -11.87 -5.14
C TYR A 16 1.11 -12.08 -4.12
N ALA A 17 2.39 -11.95 -4.49
CA ALA A 17 3.51 -12.10 -3.53
C ALA A 17 3.41 -11.10 -2.37
N GLN A 18 3.05 -9.85 -2.64
CA GLN A 18 2.81 -8.83 -1.62
C GLN A 18 1.62 -9.19 -0.73
N LEU A 19 0.54 -9.73 -1.32
CA LEU A 19 -0.63 -10.15 -0.57
C LEU A 19 -0.31 -11.35 0.35
N ILE A 20 0.46 -12.33 -0.14
CA ILE A 20 0.94 -13.45 0.68
C ILE A 20 1.77 -12.93 1.86
N ALA A 21 2.74 -12.04 1.62
CA ALA A 21 3.56 -11.45 2.67
C ALA A 21 2.70 -10.73 3.72
N ARG A 22 1.68 -9.99 3.28
CA ARG A 22 0.72 -9.33 4.17
C ARG A 22 -0.10 -10.32 4.99
N ARG A 23 -0.58 -11.43 4.39
CA ARG A 23 -1.30 -12.50 5.12
C ARG A 23 -0.45 -13.17 6.20
N VAL A 24 0.85 -13.32 5.95
CA VAL A 24 1.81 -13.80 6.97
C VAL A 24 1.89 -12.81 8.13
N ARG A 25 1.94 -11.50 7.85
CA ARG A 25 2.00 -10.46 8.87
C ARG A 25 0.71 -10.32 9.67
N GLU A 26 -0.44 -10.57 9.07
CA GLU A 26 -1.74 -10.66 9.76
C GLU A 26 -1.80 -11.86 10.76
N ALA A 27 -0.85 -12.79 10.67
CA ALA A 27 -0.65 -13.85 11.65
C ALA A 27 0.42 -13.49 12.73
N ASP A 28 0.78 -12.21 12.86
CA ASP A 28 1.80 -11.68 13.76
C ASP A 28 3.22 -12.22 13.49
N ILE A 29 3.53 -12.57 12.23
CA ILE A 29 4.80 -13.13 11.80
C ILE A 29 5.45 -12.19 10.79
N TYR A 30 6.75 -11.88 10.97
CA TYR A 30 7.49 -11.08 9.99
C TYR A 30 7.62 -11.83 8.65
N SER A 31 7.55 -11.09 7.55
CA SER A 31 7.72 -11.63 6.20
C SER A 31 8.59 -10.71 5.34
N GLU A 32 9.37 -11.30 4.46
CA GLU A 32 10.19 -10.61 3.46
C GLU A 32 9.97 -11.25 2.08
N ILE A 33 9.78 -10.42 1.05
CA ILE A 33 9.67 -10.89 -0.34
C ILE A 33 11.07 -10.96 -0.94
N VAL A 34 11.36 -12.09 -1.59
CA VAL A 34 12.64 -12.36 -2.24
C VAL A 34 12.41 -12.85 -3.68
N PRO A 35 13.35 -12.57 -4.60
CA PRO A 35 13.20 -13.00 -5.99
C PRO A 35 13.29 -14.52 -6.13
N SER A 36 12.68 -15.08 -7.21
CA SER A 36 12.69 -16.52 -7.49
C SER A 36 14.08 -17.13 -7.66
N PHE A 37 15.04 -16.33 -8.10
CA PHE A 37 16.43 -16.76 -8.29
C PHE A 37 17.30 -16.71 -7.01
N ILE A 38 16.70 -16.55 -5.81
CA ILE A 38 17.42 -16.63 -4.56
C ILE A 38 18.07 -18.01 -4.40
N THR A 39 19.35 -18.05 -4.01
CA THR A 39 20.08 -19.30 -3.82
C THR A 39 19.89 -19.88 -2.42
N ALA A 40 20.12 -21.19 -2.27
CA ALA A 40 20.07 -21.85 -0.96
C ALA A 40 21.06 -21.24 0.05
N GLU A 41 22.23 -20.76 -0.41
CA GLU A 41 23.19 -20.06 0.42
C GLU A 41 22.64 -18.74 0.94
N GLN A 42 22.00 -17.95 0.07
CA GLN A 42 21.36 -16.69 0.45
C GLN A 42 20.18 -16.91 1.41
N VAL A 43 19.38 -17.96 1.19
CA VAL A 43 18.32 -18.36 2.13
C VAL A 43 18.91 -18.73 3.49
N SER A 44 19.96 -19.54 3.51
CA SER A 44 20.65 -19.93 4.75
C SER A 44 21.23 -18.73 5.50
N ALA A 45 21.79 -17.75 4.78
CA ALA A 45 22.32 -16.52 5.38
C ALA A 45 21.21 -15.65 6.02
N LYS A 46 20.00 -15.68 5.47
CA LYS A 46 18.81 -15.00 6.04
C LYS A 46 18.21 -15.77 7.22
N ASN A 47 18.49 -17.07 7.33
CA ASN A 47 18.02 -17.95 8.41
C ASN A 47 16.51 -17.81 8.70
N PRO A 48 15.63 -18.02 7.70
CA PRO A 48 14.19 -17.86 7.89
C PRO A 48 13.60 -19.02 8.69
N GLU A 49 12.46 -18.77 9.33
CA GLU A 49 11.68 -19.78 10.04
C GLU A 49 10.87 -20.67 9.09
N ALA A 50 10.46 -20.10 7.93
CA ALA A 50 9.74 -20.82 6.87
C ALA A 50 9.89 -20.10 5.52
N ILE A 51 9.50 -20.79 4.45
CA ILE A 51 9.46 -20.26 3.09
C ILE A 51 8.08 -20.48 2.51
N ILE A 52 7.53 -19.46 1.82
CA ILE A 52 6.33 -19.59 1.00
C ILE A 52 6.71 -19.35 -0.46
N LEU A 53 6.35 -20.28 -1.33
CA LEU A 53 6.52 -20.18 -2.77
C LEU A 53 5.22 -19.61 -3.36
N SER A 54 5.28 -18.43 -3.99
CA SER A 54 4.09 -17.72 -4.48
C SER A 54 3.49 -18.36 -5.73
N GLY A 55 2.34 -17.84 -6.19
CA GLY A 55 1.85 -18.07 -7.54
C GLY A 55 2.78 -17.48 -8.61
N GLY A 56 2.58 -17.86 -9.87
CA GLY A 56 3.34 -17.37 -11.02
C GLY A 56 2.48 -17.33 -12.29
N PRO A 57 2.85 -16.50 -13.28
CA PRO A 57 2.07 -16.32 -14.50
C PRO A 57 2.33 -17.40 -15.57
N SER A 58 3.31 -18.28 -15.36
CA SER A 58 3.82 -19.21 -16.36
C SER A 58 3.48 -20.67 -16.05
N SER A 59 3.64 -21.55 -17.02
CA SER A 59 3.72 -22.99 -16.80
C SER A 59 5.11 -23.38 -16.29
N VAL A 60 5.21 -24.35 -15.39
CA VAL A 60 6.52 -24.78 -14.81
C VAL A 60 7.48 -25.40 -15.85
N TYR A 61 6.99 -25.77 -17.03
CA TYR A 61 7.83 -26.27 -18.15
C TYR A 61 7.97 -25.27 -19.29
N ALA A 62 7.49 -24.05 -19.15
CA ALA A 62 7.73 -23.04 -20.16
C ALA A 62 9.22 -22.72 -20.25
N GLU A 63 9.68 -22.43 -21.47
CA GLU A 63 11.05 -21.92 -21.66
C GLU A 63 11.20 -20.61 -20.87
N ASN A 64 12.22 -20.53 -20.01
CA ASN A 64 12.46 -19.44 -19.05
C ASN A 64 11.42 -19.31 -17.91
N ALA A 65 10.71 -20.39 -17.57
CA ALA A 65 9.86 -20.40 -16.38
C ALA A 65 10.67 -20.04 -15.12
N PRO A 66 10.18 -19.16 -14.25
CA PRO A 66 10.88 -18.85 -13.03
C PRO A 66 11.00 -20.11 -12.16
N SER A 67 12.21 -20.39 -11.69
CA SER A 67 12.49 -21.58 -10.87
C SER A 67 13.20 -21.19 -9.59
N VAL A 68 13.01 -21.98 -8.57
CA VAL A 68 13.75 -21.87 -7.31
C VAL A 68 14.93 -22.82 -7.33
N ASP A 69 16.03 -22.45 -6.64
CA ASP A 69 17.17 -23.33 -6.44
C ASP A 69 16.71 -24.62 -5.74
N PRO A 70 16.83 -25.82 -6.37
CA PRO A 70 16.39 -27.08 -5.78
C PRO A 70 17.05 -27.40 -4.44
N ALA A 71 18.25 -26.88 -4.18
CA ALA A 71 18.95 -27.08 -2.92
C ALA A 71 18.20 -26.47 -1.72
N ILE A 72 17.27 -25.56 -1.93
CA ILE A 72 16.42 -24.98 -0.88
C ILE A 72 15.58 -26.07 -0.19
N PHE A 73 15.10 -27.06 -0.93
CA PHE A 73 14.31 -28.16 -0.35
C PHE A 73 15.11 -29.09 0.58
N ALA A 74 16.44 -29.03 0.53
CA ALA A 74 17.34 -29.77 1.40
C ALA A 74 17.75 -29.02 2.69
N LEU A 75 17.34 -27.77 2.86
CA LEU A 75 17.72 -26.93 4.01
C LEU A 75 16.99 -27.30 5.31
N ASN A 76 16.05 -28.24 5.29
CA ASN A 76 15.17 -28.57 6.43
C ASN A 76 14.38 -27.37 6.99
N ILE A 77 14.10 -26.41 6.16
CA ILE A 77 13.22 -25.27 6.45
C ILE A 77 11.81 -25.64 5.99
N PRO A 78 10.75 -25.38 6.77
CA PRO A 78 9.37 -25.60 6.32
C PRO A 78 9.06 -24.77 5.06
N ILE A 79 8.42 -25.41 4.04
CA ILE A 79 8.09 -24.76 2.77
C ILE A 79 6.61 -24.99 2.45
N PHE A 80 5.91 -23.91 2.07
CA PHE A 80 4.52 -23.95 1.61
C PHE A 80 4.41 -23.42 0.17
N GLY A 81 3.89 -24.23 -0.75
CA GLY A 81 3.69 -23.85 -2.14
C GLY A 81 2.26 -23.40 -2.42
N ILE A 82 2.09 -22.30 -3.15
CA ILE A 82 0.79 -21.76 -3.58
C ILE A 82 0.74 -21.73 -5.11
N CYS A 83 -0.26 -22.39 -5.71
CA CYS A 83 -0.53 -22.39 -7.15
C CYS A 83 0.72 -22.78 -7.96
N TYR A 84 1.37 -21.84 -8.64
CA TYR A 84 2.63 -22.10 -9.34
C TYR A 84 3.72 -22.66 -8.39
N GLY A 85 3.89 -22.08 -7.20
CA GLY A 85 4.86 -22.55 -6.20
C GLY A 85 4.57 -23.98 -5.71
N PHE A 86 3.30 -24.39 -5.67
CA PHE A 86 2.90 -25.76 -5.41
C PHE A 86 3.32 -26.72 -6.54
N GLN A 87 3.11 -26.30 -7.79
CA GLN A 87 3.55 -27.06 -8.97
C GLN A 87 5.08 -27.13 -9.07
N ALA A 88 5.78 -26.01 -8.83
CA ALA A 88 7.24 -25.95 -8.83
C ALA A 88 7.84 -26.87 -7.76
N MET A 89 7.26 -26.92 -6.57
CA MET A 89 7.66 -27.85 -5.50
C MET A 89 7.39 -29.30 -5.92
N ALA A 90 6.24 -29.61 -6.50
CA ALA A 90 5.94 -30.96 -6.99
C ALA A 90 6.97 -31.43 -8.00
N ALA A 91 7.27 -30.61 -9.02
CA ALA A 91 8.24 -30.92 -10.05
C ALA A 91 9.67 -31.10 -9.49
N ALA A 92 10.10 -30.22 -8.59
CA ALA A 92 11.42 -30.28 -7.96
C ALA A 92 11.63 -31.53 -7.08
N LEU A 93 10.55 -32.07 -6.49
CA LEU A 93 10.58 -33.23 -5.62
C LEU A 93 10.22 -34.55 -6.32
N GLY A 94 10.11 -34.54 -7.66
CA GLY A 94 9.88 -35.74 -8.47
C GLY A 94 8.41 -36.12 -8.66
N GLY A 95 7.49 -35.20 -8.40
CA GLY A 95 6.08 -35.30 -8.83
C GLY A 95 5.91 -34.91 -10.29
N VAL A 96 4.71 -35.08 -10.82
CA VAL A 96 4.37 -34.78 -12.21
C VAL A 96 3.36 -33.63 -12.28
N VAL A 97 3.68 -32.62 -13.10
CA VAL A 97 2.77 -31.53 -13.43
C VAL A 97 2.43 -31.63 -14.91
N SER A 98 1.17 -31.50 -15.29
CA SER A 98 0.74 -31.68 -16.69
C SER A 98 -0.39 -30.74 -17.07
N GLN A 99 -0.49 -30.48 -18.35
CA GLN A 99 -1.67 -29.89 -18.98
C GLN A 99 -2.70 -31.00 -19.26
N THR A 100 -3.77 -31.02 -18.49
CA THR A 100 -4.82 -32.03 -18.66
C THR A 100 -5.92 -31.60 -19.61
N GLY A 101 -5.85 -30.34 -20.10
CA GLY A 101 -6.90 -29.72 -20.89
C GLY A 101 -8.09 -29.23 -20.05
N LYS A 102 -8.01 -29.39 -18.74
CA LYS A 102 -8.93 -28.80 -17.78
C LYS A 102 -8.27 -27.59 -17.15
N SER A 103 -9.04 -26.56 -16.92
CA SER A 103 -8.60 -25.33 -16.23
C SER A 103 -9.65 -24.95 -15.20
N GLU A 104 -9.21 -24.52 -14.03
CA GLU A 104 -10.11 -24.03 -13.00
C GLU A 104 -9.84 -22.54 -12.74
N PHE A 105 -10.85 -21.70 -12.96
CA PHE A 105 -10.80 -20.26 -12.70
C PHE A 105 -12.01 -19.83 -11.88
N GLY A 106 -11.75 -19.11 -10.80
CA GLY A 106 -12.79 -18.58 -9.93
C GLY A 106 -13.11 -19.46 -8.73
N ARG A 107 -14.34 -19.34 -8.21
CA ARG A 107 -14.79 -20.04 -7.01
C ARG A 107 -15.03 -21.52 -7.30
N THR A 108 -14.33 -22.39 -6.59
CA THR A 108 -14.42 -23.85 -6.74
C THR A 108 -14.65 -24.51 -5.38
N GLN A 109 -15.42 -25.59 -5.37
CA GLN A 109 -15.65 -26.40 -4.18
C GLN A 109 -14.45 -27.31 -3.93
N LEU A 110 -13.83 -27.19 -2.76
CA LEU A 110 -12.73 -28.03 -2.28
C LEU A 110 -13.25 -29.07 -1.32
N THR A 111 -12.85 -30.32 -1.51
CA THR A 111 -13.08 -31.43 -0.57
C THR A 111 -11.77 -31.81 0.12
N VAL A 112 -11.71 -31.64 1.42
CA VAL A 112 -10.54 -31.93 2.27
C VAL A 112 -10.61 -33.35 2.81
N LYS A 113 -9.51 -34.10 2.72
CA LYS A 113 -9.42 -35.46 3.27
C LYS A 113 -9.13 -35.42 4.78
N ALA A 114 -9.74 -36.34 5.51
CA ALA A 114 -9.52 -36.49 6.94
C ALA A 114 -8.03 -36.73 7.27
N GLY A 115 -7.53 -36.15 8.36
CA GLY A 115 -6.17 -36.33 8.84
C GLY A 115 -5.14 -35.34 8.29
N SER A 116 -5.53 -34.41 7.42
CA SER A 116 -4.66 -33.31 7.01
C SER A 116 -4.26 -32.44 8.21
N LYS A 117 -2.98 -32.10 8.30
CA LYS A 117 -2.48 -31.17 9.31
C LYS A 117 -2.68 -29.72 8.89
N VAL A 118 -2.56 -29.44 7.59
CA VAL A 118 -2.75 -28.08 7.01
C VAL A 118 -4.18 -27.61 7.22
N PHE A 119 -5.17 -28.48 7.03
CA PHE A 119 -6.61 -28.17 7.17
C PHE A 119 -7.19 -28.53 8.54
N ASN A 120 -6.35 -28.74 9.55
CA ASN A 120 -6.81 -29.14 10.88
C ASN A 120 -7.83 -28.14 11.45
N SER A 121 -8.94 -28.67 11.99
CA SER A 121 -10.05 -27.89 12.57
C SER A 121 -10.81 -26.99 11.57
N LEU A 122 -10.63 -27.19 10.27
CA LEU A 122 -11.37 -26.49 9.23
C LEU A 122 -12.45 -27.40 8.62
N PRO A 123 -13.50 -26.84 7.98
CA PRO A 123 -14.51 -27.62 7.30
C PRO A 123 -13.92 -28.53 6.21
N THR A 124 -14.47 -29.74 6.07
CA THR A 124 -14.09 -30.66 4.99
C THR A 124 -14.54 -30.19 3.62
N GLU A 125 -15.61 -29.41 3.56
CA GLU A 125 -16.13 -28.80 2.35
C GLU A 125 -16.01 -27.28 2.49
N GLN A 126 -15.29 -26.62 1.55
CA GLN A 126 -15.09 -25.18 1.59
C GLN A 126 -14.88 -24.62 0.19
N ARG A 127 -15.21 -23.34 -0.02
CA ARG A 127 -14.99 -22.67 -1.30
C ARG A 127 -13.63 -21.99 -1.32
N VAL A 128 -12.89 -22.23 -2.40
CA VAL A 128 -11.57 -21.68 -2.64
C VAL A 128 -11.51 -20.97 -3.99
N TRP A 129 -10.51 -20.15 -4.19
CA TRP A 129 -10.26 -19.47 -5.45
C TRP A 129 -9.18 -20.18 -6.25
N MET A 130 -9.57 -20.73 -7.39
CA MET A 130 -8.67 -21.37 -8.35
C MET A 130 -8.29 -20.40 -9.46
N SER A 131 -7.06 -20.52 -9.98
CA SER A 131 -6.57 -19.76 -11.14
C SER A 131 -5.40 -20.52 -11.78
N HIS A 132 -5.68 -21.62 -12.46
CA HIS A 132 -4.65 -22.45 -13.08
C HIS A 132 -5.14 -23.17 -14.34
N GLY A 133 -4.18 -23.43 -15.27
CA GLY A 133 -4.38 -24.26 -16.45
C GLY A 133 -3.59 -25.58 -16.39
N ASP A 134 -2.53 -25.62 -15.57
CA ASP A 134 -1.73 -26.80 -15.31
C ASP A 134 -2.06 -27.34 -13.92
N GLU A 135 -1.95 -28.65 -13.71
CA GLU A 135 -2.20 -29.29 -12.42
C GLU A 135 -1.14 -30.35 -12.07
N VAL A 136 -0.98 -30.60 -10.76
CA VAL A 136 -0.18 -31.73 -10.28
C VAL A 136 -1.00 -33.00 -10.52
N THR A 137 -0.49 -33.90 -11.36
CA THR A 137 -1.13 -35.20 -11.69
C THR A 137 -0.58 -36.34 -10.86
N GLU A 138 0.68 -36.23 -10.39
CA GLU A 138 1.29 -37.18 -9.45
C GLU A 138 2.00 -36.42 -8.34
N ALA A 139 1.63 -36.71 -7.08
CA ALA A 139 2.30 -36.14 -5.93
C ALA A 139 3.73 -36.72 -5.77
N PRO A 140 4.68 -35.97 -5.21
CA PRO A 140 6.01 -36.50 -4.93
C PRO A 140 5.95 -37.72 -4.01
N SER A 141 6.93 -38.63 -4.14
CA SER A 141 7.04 -39.82 -3.29
C SER A 141 7.09 -39.43 -1.80
N GLY A 142 6.29 -40.12 -0.98
CA GLY A 142 6.21 -39.84 0.46
C GLY A 142 5.27 -38.70 0.86
N PHE A 143 4.57 -38.10 -0.11
CA PHE A 143 3.53 -37.10 0.15
C PHE A 143 2.13 -37.70 0.13
N SER A 144 1.24 -37.16 0.95
CA SER A 144 -0.17 -37.51 1.01
C SER A 144 -1.01 -36.41 0.34
N VAL A 145 -1.90 -36.81 -0.55
CA VAL A 145 -2.91 -35.91 -1.14
C VAL A 145 -3.97 -35.60 -0.11
N THR A 146 -4.15 -34.34 0.24
CA THR A 146 -4.97 -33.89 1.37
C THR A 146 -6.24 -33.15 0.96
N ALA A 147 -6.35 -32.69 -0.29
CA ALA A 147 -7.57 -32.12 -0.83
C ALA A 147 -7.69 -32.32 -2.35
N SER A 148 -8.92 -32.26 -2.84
CA SER A 148 -9.27 -32.37 -4.27
C SER A 148 -10.48 -31.49 -4.59
N THR A 149 -10.67 -31.20 -5.89
CA THR A 149 -11.91 -30.65 -6.44
C THR A 149 -12.58 -31.68 -7.35
N SER A 150 -13.67 -31.30 -8.02
CA SER A 150 -14.30 -32.16 -9.06
C SER A 150 -13.39 -32.40 -10.26
N ASP A 151 -12.53 -31.42 -10.59
CA ASP A 151 -11.70 -31.43 -11.79
C ASP A 151 -10.22 -31.64 -11.51
N THR A 152 -9.72 -31.21 -10.34
CA THR A 152 -8.33 -31.34 -9.89
C THR A 152 -8.21 -32.40 -8.79
N ALA A 153 -7.64 -33.55 -9.12
CA ALA A 153 -7.50 -34.67 -8.19
C ALA A 153 -6.51 -34.40 -7.04
N ILE A 154 -5.52 -33.55 -7.27
CA ILE A 154 -4.49 -33.15 -6.30
C ILE A 154 -4.53 -31.63 -6.14
N ALA A 155 -5.49 -31.14 -5.36
CA ALA A 155 -5.60 -29.72 -5.03
C ALA A 155 -4.76 -29.30 -3.82
N ALA A 156 -4.27 -30.26 -3.03
CA ALA A 156 -3.31 -30.08 -1.97
C ALA A 156 -2.58 -31.37 -1.64
N PHE A 157 -1.33 -31.22 -1.20
CA PHE A 157 -0.56 -32.33 -0.63
C PHE A 157 0.29 -31.86 0.55
N GLU A 158 0.70 -32.83 1.39
CA GLU A 158 1.63 -32.59 2.51
C GLU A 158 2.57 -33.77 2.71
N SER A 159 3.81 -33.50 3.14
CA SER A 159 4.76 -34.51 3.60
C SER A 159 4.30 -35.10 4.94
N SER A 160 4.90 -36.21 5.41
CA SER A 160 4.49 -36.93 6.64
C SER A 160 4.43 -36.04 7.88
N ASN A 161 5.30 -35.03 8.00
CA ASN A 161 5.30 -34.04 9.08
C ASN A 161 4.60 -32.72 8.69
N ALA A 162 4.14 -32.60 7.43
CA ALA A 162 3.53 -31.42 6.80
C ALA A 162 4.45 -30.18 6.72
N GLN A 163 5.74 -30.33 6.96
CA GLN A 163 6.68 -29.20 6.80
C GLN A 163 6.86 -28.80 5.33
N LEU A 164 6.76 -29.76 4.41
CA LEU A 164 6.63 -29.47 2.98
C LEU A 164 5.16 -29.70 2.61
N SER A 165 4.46 -28.63 2.30
CA SER A 165 3.03 -28.66 2.00
C SER A 165 2.69 -27.66 0.91
N GLY A 166 1.56 -27.82 0.27
CA GLY A 166 1.13 -26.83 -0.71
C GLY A 166 -0.31 -27.05 -1.18
N VAL A 167 -0.82 -26.01 -1.82
CA VAL A 167 -2.19 -25.94 -2.35
C VAL A 167 -2.20 -25.38 -3.76
N GLN A 168 -3.08 -25.90 -4.61
CA GLN A 168 -3.26 -25.42 -5.98
C GLN A 168 -4.03 -24.10 -6.05
N PHE A 169 -4.89 -23.84 -5.08
CA PHE A 169 -5.70 -22.62 -4.98
C PHE A 169 -4.93 -21.48 -4.29
N HIS A 170 -5.53 -20.30 -4.26
CA HIS A 170 -5.00 -19.09 -3.65
C HIS A 170 -5.61 -18.84 -2.26
N PRO A 171 -4.97 -19.28 -1.16
CA PRO A 171 -5.46 -19.02 0.20
C PRO A 171 -5.33 -17.57 0.62
N GLU A 172 -4.46 -16.79 -0.02
CA GLU A 172 -4.20 -15.39 0.30
C GLU A 172 -5.32 -14.45 -0.11
N VAL A 173 -6.16 -14.82 -1.09
CA VAL A 173 -7.25 -13.96 -1.57
C VAL A 173 -8.52 -14.11 -0.74
N LEU A 174 -9.30 -13.02 -0.62
CA LEU A 174 -10.55 -12.98 0.16
C LEU A 174 -11.63 -13.97 -0.33
N HIS A 175 -11.53 -14.42 -1.59
CA HIS A 175 -12.48 -15.36 -2.18
C HIS A 175 -12.31 -16.81 -1.69
N SER A 176 -11.19 -17.12 -1.02
CA SER A 176 -10.96 -18.39 -0.33
C SER A 176 -11.46 -18.28 1.11
N GLU A 177 -12.61 -18.94 1.42
CA GLU A 177 -13.36 -18.74 2.67
C GLU A 177 -12.52 -18.90 3.95
N HIS A 178 -11.60 -19.87 3.97
CA HIS A 178 -10.76 -20.15 5.14
C HIS A 178 -9.26 -19.95 4.85
N GLY A 179 -8.92 -19.19 3.81
CA GLY A 179 -7.55 -19.04 3.34
C GLY A 179 -6.58 -18.56 4.41
N GLN A 180 -6.95 -17.50 5.15
CA GLN A 180 -6.13 -17.00 6.27
C GLN A 180 -5.96 -18.01 7.40
N ALA A 181 -6.98 -18.80 7.68
CA ALA A 181 -6.90 -19.84 8.72
C ALA A 181 -5.99 -21.00 8.29
N ILE A 182 -6.00 -21.37 7.00
CA ILE A 182 -5.07 -22.36 6.42
C ILE A 182 -3.62 -21.89 6.57
N LEU A 183 -3.31 -20.67 6.14
CA LEU A 183 -1.98 -20.08 6.25
C LEU A 183 -1.53 -19.98 7.70
N LYS A 184 -2.37 -19.45 8.59
CA LYS A 184 -2.06 -19.32 10.02
C LYS A 184 -1.83 -20.68 10.68
N ASN A 185 -2.65 -21.69 10.34
CA ASN A 185 -2.49 -23.05 10.85
C ASN A 185 -1.14 -23.63 10.45
N TRP A 186 -0.77 -23.50 9.18
CA TRP A 186 0.54 -24.00 8.72
C TRP A 186 1.69 -23.23 9.38
N LEU A 187 1.66 -21.90 9.37
CA LEU A 187 2.71 -21.05 9.94
C LEU A 187 2.93 -21.28 11.43
N VAL A 188 1.85 -21.30 12.22
CA VAL A 188 1.93 -21.35 13.69
C VAL A 188 2.05 -22.79 14.20
N ASN A 189 1.23 -23.71 13.67
CA ASN A 189 1.12 -25.06 14.23
C ASN A 189 2.08 -26.05 13.59
N ILE A 190 2.49 -25.85 12.33
CA ILE A 190 3.37 -26.77 11.60
C ILE A 190 4.79 -26.19 11.50
N ALA A 191 4.96 -25.02 10.90
CA ALA A 191 6.27 -24.37 10.77
C ALA A 191 6.82 -23.80 12.09
N LYS A 192 5.94 -23.57 13.09
CA LYS A 192 6.31 -23.03 14.42
C LYS A 192 6.96 -21.65 14.37
N CYS A 193 6.53 -20.83 13.43
CA CYS A 193 7.01 -19.46 13.30
C CYS A 193 6.69 -18.62 14.54
N ASN A 194 7.58 -17.69 14.85
CA ASN A 194 7.45 -16.79 16.00
C ASN A 194 6.43 -15.68 15.71
N THR A 195 5.40 -15.57 16.54
CA THR A 195 4.32 -14.58 16.44
C THR A 195 4.65 -13.29 17.21
N SER A 196 5.84 -12.74 17.02
CA SER A 196 6.32 -11.54 17.72
C SER A 196 6.18 -10.25 16.90
N TRP A 197 5.70 -10.32 15.68
CA TRP A 197 5.48 -9.16 14.79
C TRP A 197 4.17 -8.45 15.14
N THR A 198 4.05 -8.00 16.39
CA THR A 198 2.89 -7.27 16.89
C THR A 198 3.13 -5.76 16.83
N THR A 199 2.07 -4.96 16.73
CA THR A 199 2.14 -3.49 16.66
C THR A 199 3.01 -2.90 17.77
N ALA A 200 2.85 -3.37 19.01
CA ALA A 200 3.65 -2.90 20.16
C ALA A 200 5.14 -3.22 20.02
N ASN A 201 5.48 -4.42 19.54
CA ASN A 201 6.87 -4.80 19.30
C ASN A 201 7.49 -4.03 18.12
N ILE A 202 6.72 -3.82 17.05
CA ILE A 202 7.12 -3.00 15.90
C ILE A 202 7.45 -1.58 16.36
N SER A 203 6.52 -0.93 17.05
CA SER A 203 6.70 0.44 17.56
C SER A 203 7.94 0.56 18.43
N LYS A 204 8.12 -0.36 19.38
CA LYS A 204 9.29 -0.38 20.26
C LYS A 204 10.59 -0.57 19.48
N THR A 205 10.62 -1.52 18.56
CA THR A 205 11.81 -1.86 17.77
C THR A 205 12.22 -0.67 16.89
N GLU A 206 11.28 -0.03 16.18
CA GLU A 206 11.59 1.09 15.30
C GLU A 206 12.03 2.34 16.08
N ILE A 207 11.44 2.59 17.26
CA ILE A 207 11.91 3.66 18.16
C ILE A 207 13.36 3.39 18.64
N GLU A 208 13.69 2.16 19.00
CA GLU A 208 15.04 1.79 19.44
C GLU A 208 16.07 1.86 18.29
N LYS A 209 15.72 1.38 17.09
CA LYS A 209 16.55 1.50 15.88
C LYS A 209 16.84 2.98 15.56
N ALA A 210 15.81 3.82 15.51
CA ALA A 210 15.94 5.24 15.24
C ALA A 210 16.80 5.95 16.29
N ARG A 211 16.59 5.67 17.58
CA ARG A 211 17.39 6.25 18.66
C ARG A 211 18.88 5.89 18.54
N LYS A 212 19.17 4.63 18.20
CA LYS A 212 20.55 4.16 18.00
C LYS A 212 21.20 4.78 16.78
N GLN A 213 20.45 4.94 15.68
CA GLN A 213 20.95 5.51 14.44
C GLN A 213 21.24 7.00 14.56
N ILE A 214 20.32 7.76 15.19
CA ILE A 214 20.42 9.22 15.29
C ILE A 214 21.38 9.65 16.40
N GLY A 215 21.40 8.93 17.53
CA GLY A 215 22.23 9.29 18.68
C GLY A 215 21.86 10.66 19.26
N ASP A 216 22.85 11.53 19.37
CA ASP A 216 22.72 12.90 19.90
C ASP A 216 22.57 13.96 18.80
N LYS A 217 22.45 13.54 17.55
CA LYS A 217 22.40 14.44 16.39
C LYS A 217 20.99 15.00 16.13
N ARG A 218 20.93 16.10 15.39
CA ARG A 218 19.67 16.71 14.95
C ARG A 218 19.15 16.05 13.69
N VAL A 219 17.82 15.96 13.62
CA VAL A 219 17.09 15.31 12.54
C VAL A 219 15.93 16.18 12.05
N ILE A 220 15.71 16.20 10.76
CA ILE A 220 14.61 16.93 10.10
C ILE A 220 13.63 15.93 9.47
N CYS A 221 12.35 16.28 9.49
CA CYS A 221 11.28 15.49 8.87
C CYS A 221 10.35 16.38 8.06
N GLY A 222 10.15 16.07 6.79
CA GLY A 222 9.11 16.71 5.97
C GLY A 222 7.74 16.12 6.28
N LEU A 223 6.79 16.96 6.70
CA LEU A 223 5.41 16.56 6.87
C LEU A 223 4.61 16.89 5.61
N SER A 224 4.13 15.88 4.91
CA SER A 224 3.25 16.03 3.75
C SER A 224 1.76 16.15 4.12
N GLY A 225 1.43 16.04 5.41
CA GLY A 225 0.05 15.88 5.88
C GLY A 225 -0.51 14.45 5.72
N GLY A 226 0.20 13.53 5.10
CA GLY A 226 -0.17 12.11 4.99
C GLY A 226 0.15 11.32 6.24
N VAL A 227 -0.53 10.15 6.43
CA VAL A 227 -0.34 9.28 7.59
C VAL A 227 1.10 8.79 7.71
N ASP A 228 1.79 8.50 6.60
CA ASP A 228 3.14 7.93 6.62
C ASP A 228 4.16 8.90 7.21
N SER A 229 4.18 10.14 6.74
CA SER A 229 5.04 11.19 7.30
C SER A 229 4.70 11.51 8.76
N ALA A 230 3.42 11.45 9.12
CA ALA A 230 2.97 11.68 10.50
C ALA A 230 3.43 10.55 11.45
N VAL A 231 3.27 9.28 11.04
CA VAL A 231 3.71 8.14 11.85
C VAL A 231 5.24 8.07 11.94
N ALA A 232 5.95 8.31 10.83
CA ALA A 232 7.41 8.39 10.84
C ALA A 232 7.90 9.47 11.83
N ALA A 233 7.34 10.67 11.76
CA ALA A 233 7.68 11.75 12.69
C ALA A 233 7.34 11.40 14.15
N ALA A 234 6.21 10.72 14.41
CA ALA A 234 5.83 10.30 15.76
C ALA A 234 6.80 9.26 16.35
N ILE A 235 7.26 8.27 15.55
CA ILE A 235 8.31 7.32 15.95
C ILE A 235 9.60 8.06 16.32
N ILE A 236 10.05 8.98 15.46
CA ILE A 236 11.28 9.73 15.69
C ILE A 236 11.14 10.66 16.90
N GLN A 237 9.99 11.30 17.09
CA GLN A 237 9.73 12.13 18.28
C GLN A 237 9.84 11.30 19.58
N LYS A 238 9.33 10.06 19.59
CA LYS A 238 9.48 9.14 20.72
C LYS A 238 10.93 8.67 20.91
N ALA A 239 11.69 8.59 19.82
CA ALA A 239 13.09 8.15 19.85
C ALA A 239 14.03 9.22 20.39
N VAL A 240 13.95 10.47 19.87
CA VAL A 240 14.97 11.51 20.10
C VAL A 240 14.39 12.85 20.61
N GLY A 241 13.07 12.98 20.73
CA GLY A 241 12.43 14.16 21.33
C GLY A 241 12.80 15.47 20.62
N LYS A 242 13.36 16.40 21.36
CA LYS A 242 13.68 17.76 20.90
C LYS A 242 14.72 17.86 19.77
N GLN A 243 15.41 16.77 19.44
CA GLN A 243 16.36 16.74 18.31
C GLN A 243 15.63 16.74 16.96
N LEU A 244 14.33 16.36 16.94
CA LEU A 244 13.49 16.38 15.74
C LEU A 244 12.93 17.79 15.49
N THR A 245 13.10 18.27 14.25
CA THR A 245 12.35 19.41 13.71
C THR A 245 11.53 18.95 12.51
N CYS A 246 10.22 19.12 12.57
CA CYS A 246 9.33 18.85 11.45
C CYS A 246 9.16 20.12 10.60
N VAL A 247 9.12 19.96 9.28
CA VAL A 247 8.84 21.03 8.31
C VAL A 247 7.58 20.72 7.57
N PHE A 248 6.62 21.62 7.61
CA PHE A 248 5.39 21.56 6.85
C PHE A 248 5.34 22.69 5.84
N VAL A 249 5.20 22.37 4.55
CA VAL A 249 5.10 23.34 3.47
C VAL A 249 3.62 23.53 3.11
N ASP A 250 3.05 24.68 3.45
CA ASP A 250 1.74 25.09 2.96
C ASP A 250 1.88 25.67 1.55
N HIS A 251 1.64 24.85 0.57
CA HIS A 251 1.74 25.21 -0.85
C HIS A 251 0.41 25.72 -1.45
N GLY A 252 -0.61 25.90 -0.63
CA GLY A 252 -1.90 26.42 -1.10
C GLY A 252 -2.74 25.46 -1.96
N LEU A 253 -2.30 24.20 -2.17
CA LEU A 253 -3.02 23.19 -2.94
C LEU A 253 -3.66 22.12 -2.03
N LEU A 254 -3.71 22.38 -0.73
CA LEU A 254 -4.30 21.49 0.28
C LEU A 254 -5.82 21.62 0.30
N ARG A 255 -6.47 20.61 0.87
CA ARG A 255 -7.91 20.61 1.16
C ARG A 255 -8.26 21.69 2.19
N SER A 256 -9.54 22.04 2.26
CA SER A 256 -10.03 22.98 3.27
C SER A 256 -9.75 22.50 4.70
N GLY A 257 -9.14 23.35 5.53
CA GLY A 257 -8.82 23.08 6.94
C GLY A 257 -7.63 22.15 7.18
N GLU A 258 -6.94 21.69 6.14
CA GLU A 258 -5.89 20.69 6.24
C GLU A 258 -4.61 21.25 6.85
N SER A 259 -4.22 22.46 6.46
CA SER A 259 -3.05 23.14 7.00
C SER A 259 -3.20 23.41 8.50
N GLU A 260 -4.34 23.96 8.92
CA GLU A 260 -4.65 24.24 10.32
C GLU A 260 -4.75 22.95 11.15
N GLN A 261 -5.29 21.88 10.57
CA GLN A 261 -5.40 20.59 11.22
C GLN A 261 -4.01 20.00 11.52
N VAL A 262 -3.09 20.03 10.55
CA VAL A 262 -1.72 19.53 10.76
C VAL A 262 -1.05 20.34 11.86
N GLN A 263 -1.14 21.65 11.82
CA GLN A 263 -0.51 22.53 12.81
C GLN A 263 -1.08 22.32 14.23
N ARG A 264 -2.39 22.15 14.35
CA ARG A 264 -3.04 22.02 15.65
C ARG A 264 -2.99 20.59 16.19
N ASP A 265 -3.51 19.62 15.42
CA ASP A 265 -3.79 18.29 15.94
C ASP A 265 -2.53 17.43 16.00
N PHE A 266 -1.63 17.55 15.01
CA PHE A 266 -0.39 16.80 15.03
C PHE A 266 0.58 17.30 16.11
N VAL A 267 0.74 18.62 16.25
CA VAL A 267 1.59 19.20 17.30
C VAL A 267 1.03 18.90 18.69
N ALA A 268 -0.30 18.99 18.88
CA ALA A 268 -0.92 18.70 20.16
C ALA A 268 -0.75 17.23 20.59
N SER A 269 -0.80 16.29 19.63
CA SER A 269 -0.67 14.86 19.92
C SER A 269 0.77 14.37 20.08
N THR A 270 1.73 15.00 19.42
CA THR A 270 3.12 14.54 19.38
C THR A 270 4.10 15.42 20.17
N GLY A 271 3.80 16.71 20.34
CA GLY A 271 4.71 17.67 20.95
C GLY A 271 5.95 18.00 20.08
N VAL A 272 5.89 17.75 18.78
CA VAL A 272 7.02 18.03 17.86
C VAL A 272 7.28 19.52 17.72
N ASN A 273 8.55 19.89 17.45
CA ASN A 273 8.90 21.21 16.96
C ASN A 273 8.52 21.31 15.48
N LEU A 274 7.54 22.15 15.15
CA LEU A 274 7.02 22.31 13.79
C LEU A 274 7.39 23.69 13.22
N VAL A 275 8.07 23.69 12.09
CA VAL A 275 8.31 24.87 11.25
C VAL A 275 7.34 24.84 10.07
N VAL A 276 6.54 25.87 9.93
CA VAL A 276 5.57 26.02 8.84
C VAL A 276 6.10 27.02 7.82
N ILE A 277 6.14 26.60 6.57
CA ILE A 277 6.55 27.42 5.43
C ILE A 277 5.30 27.83 4.66
N ASP A 278 4.98 29.13 4.66
CA ASP A 278 3.97 29.66 3.75
C ASP A 278 4.58 29.84 2.35
N ALA A 279 4.19 28.98 1.43
CA ALA A 279 4.64 28.98 0.04
C ALA A 279 3.48 29.15 -0.95
N VAL A 280 2.30 29.57 -0.48
CA VAL A 280 1.07 29.65 -1.30
C VAL A 280 1.30 30.50 -2.56
N ASP A 281 1.82 31.71 -2.42
CA ASP A 281 2.06 32.60 -3.55
C ASP A 281 3.11 32.06 -4.52
N GLN A 282 4.21 31.47 -3.98
CA GLN A 282 5.26 30.86 -4.78
C GLN A 282 4.72 29.77 -5.72
N PHE A 283 3.87 28.87 -5.20
CA PHE A 283 3.33 27.78 -6.00
C PHE A 283 2.29 28.28 -7.02
N LEU A 284 1.43 29.20 -6.64
CA LEU A 284 0.42 29.76 -7.54
C LEU A 284 1.04 30.57 -8.68
N ASP A 285 2.07 31.36 -8.39
CA ASP A 285 2.82 32.11 -9.40
C ASP A 285 3.54 31.18 -10.39
N ALA A 286 4.14 30.09 -9.88
CA ALA A 286 4.79 29.09 -10.73
C ALA A 286 3.81 28.28 -11.60
N LEU A 287 2.55 28.14 -11.18
CA LEU A 287 1.50 27.41 -11.92
C LEU A 287 0.69 28.33 -12.86
N LYS A 288 0.95 29.63 -12.87
CA LYS A 288 0.20 30.58 -13.70
C LYS A 288 0.28 30.25 -15.18
N GLY A 289 -0.87 30.11 -15.83
CA GLY A 289 -1.00 29.75 -17.24
C GLY A 289 -0.70 28.28 -17.58
N VAL A 290 -0.43 27.42 -16.57
CA VAL A 290 -0.11 26.01 -16.77
C VAL A 290 -1.38 25.17 -16.71
N THR A 291 -1.66 24.43 -17.80
CA THR A 291 -2.82 23.56 -17.93
C THR A 291 -2.45 22.08 -18.12
N ASP A 292 -1.25 21.79 -18.61
CA ASP A 292 -0.77 20.43 -18.85
C ASP A 292 -0.50 19.70 -17.54
N PRO A 293 -1.09 18.50 -17.32
CA PRO A 293 -1.00 17.77 -16.04
C PRO A 293 0.42 17.42 -15.63
N GLU A 294 1.23 16.93 -16.57
CA GLU A 294 2.60 16.51 -16.26
C GLU A 294 3.49 17.72 -15.93
N THR A 295 3.27 18.83 -16.60
CA THR A 295 3.95 20.11 -16.30
C THR A 295 3.55 20.63 -14.92
N LYS A 296 2.27 20.55 -14.54
CA LYS A 296 1.81 20.88 -13.16
C LYS A 296 2.55 20.05 -12.13
N ARG A 297 2.59 18.71 -12.32
CA ARG A 297 3.28 17.77 -11.39
C ARG A 297 4.76 18.12 -11.22
N LYS A 298 5.46 18.38 -12.32
CA LYS A 298 6.89 18.74 -12.31
C LYS A 298 7.14 20.08 -11.60
N ILE A 299 6.29 21.08 -11.84
CA ILE A 299 6.42 22.40 -11.17
C ILE A 299 6.17 22.24 -9.69
N ILE A 300 5.07 21.59 -9.28
CA ILE A 300 4.72 21.41 -7.87
C ILE A 300 5.82 20.65 -7.13
N GLY A 301 6.33 19.56 -7.71
CA GLY A 301 7.43 18.79 -7.14
C GLY A 301 8.70 19.63 -6.97
N ARG A 302 9.09 20.38 -8.00
CA ARG A 302 10.27 21.27 -7.96
C ARG A 302 10.14 22.37 -6.89
N GLU A 303 9.00 23.06 -6.83
CA GLU A 303 8.78 24.12 -5.86
C GLU A 303 8.70 23.59 -4.43
N PHE A 304 8.16 22.37 -4.24
CA PHE A 304 8.17 21.68 -2.94
C PHE A 304 9.60 21.41 -2.46
N ILE A 305 10.45 20.85 -3.31
CA ILE A 305 11.85 20.58 -3.01
C ILE A 305 12.56 21.88 -2.63
N ARG A 306 12.42 22.95 -3.45
CA ARG A 306 13.03 24.26 -3.18
C ARG A 306 12.62 24.87 -1.83
N SER A 307 11.33 24.78 -1.50
CA SER A 307 10.81 25.29 -0.22
C SER A 307 11.35 24.49 0.95
N PHE A 308 11.41 23.16 0.81
CA PHE A 308 11.97 22.28 1.82
C PHE A 308 13.49 22.49 2.01
N GLU A 309 14.25 22.62 0.93
CA GLU A 309 15.69 22.91 0.96
C GLU A 309 15.99 24.21 1.70
N LYS A 310 15.25 25.27 1.37
CA LYS A 310 15.41 26.55 2.04
C LYS A 310 15.21 26.41 3.56
N ALA A 311 14.13 25.77 3.97
CA ALA A 311 13.86 25.51 5.37
C ALA A 311 14.94 24.65 6.03
N ALA A 312 15.40 23.60 5.36
CA ALA A 312 16.45 22.73 5.87
C ALA A 312 17.76 23.47 6.11
N ARG A 313 18.16 24.39 5.18
CA ARG A 313 19.34 25.24 5.33
C ARG A 313 19.20 26.24 6.49
N GLU A 314 18.03 26.86 6.63
CA GLU A 314 17.74 27.77 7.74
C GLU A 314 17.79 27.03 9.10
N ILE A 315 17.26 25.83 9.18
CA ILE A 315 17.33 25.00 10.39
C ILE A 315 18.79 24.58 10.66
N ALA A 316 19.52 24.16 9.63
CA ALA A 316 20.93 23.76 9.74
C ALA A 316 21.84 24.90 10.16
N SER A 317 21.54 26.16 9.83
CA SER A 317 22.33 27.33 10.28
C SER A 317 22.34 27.50 11.80
N GLY A 318 21.34 26.93 12.50
CA GLY A 318 21.26 26.89 13.97
C GLY A 318 21.99 25.70 14.62
N GLY A 319 22.76 24.91 13.85
CA GLY A 319 23.52 23.73 14.29
C GLY A 319 23.41 22.62 13.24
N GLU A 320 24.41 21.73 13.18
CA GLU A 320 24.49 20.66 12.19
C GLU A 320 23.30 19.71 12.23
N VAL A 321 22.62 19.51 11.10
CA VAL A 321 21.55 18.52 10.90
C VAL A 321 22.13 17.40 10.03
N GLU A 322 22.20 16.19 10.56
CA GLU A 322 22.80 15.05 9.86
C GLU A 322 21.77 14.11 9.24
N PHE A 323 20.54 14.12 9.74
CA PHE A 323 19.54 13.11 9.37
C PHE A 323 18.27 13.71 8.79
N LEU A 324 17.74 13.01 7.77
CA LEU A 324 16.42 13.28 7.17
C LEU A 324 15.51 12.07 7.34
N VAL A 325 14.33 12.28 7.91
CA VAL A 325 13.30 11.24 8.05
C VAL A 325 12.52 11.13 6.76
N GLN A 326 12.36 9.89 6.29
CA GLN A 326 11.58 9.56 5.11
C GLN A 326 10.56 8.47 5.44
N GLY A 327 9.32 8.67 4.99
CA GLY A 327 8.20 7.74 5.22
C GLY A 327 8.08 6.67 4.13
N THR A 328 9.21 6.07 3.68
CA THR A 328 9.23 4.97 2.71
C THR A 328 8.55 3.75 3.29
N LEU A 329 7.66 3.11 2.52
CA LEU A 329 6.94 1.90 2.91
C LEU A 329 7.56 0.65 2.28
N TYR A 330 7.23 -0.53 2.82
CA TYR A 330 7.71 -1.81 2.30
C TYR A 330 7.34 -2.07 0.84
N PRO A 331 6.12 -1.81 0.36
CA PRO A 331 5.78 -1.92 -1.06
C PRO A 331 6.66 -1.06 -1.98
N ASP A 332 7.00 0.17 -1.57
CA ASP A 332 7.89 1.06 -2.35
C ASP A 332 9.28 0.44 -2.53
N VAL A 333 9.77 -0.26 -1.49
CA VAL A 333 11.07 -0.95 -1.52
C VAL A 333 11.03 -2.14 -2.47
N VAL A 334 9.97 -2.96 -2.41
CA VAL A 334 9.81 -4.13 -3.28
C VAL A 334 9.70 -3.72 -4.75
N GLU A 335 8.90 -2.70 -5.06
CA GLU A 335 8.74 -2.18 -6.42
C GLU A 335 10.05 -1.59 -6.99
N SER A 336 10.87 -0.98 -6.16
CA SER A 336 12.17 -0.41 -6.59
C SER A 336 13.28 -1.45 -6.73
N GLY A 337 13.22 -2.58 -6.05
CA GLY A 337 14.22 -3.66 -6.06
C GLY A 337 14.01 -4.73 -7.14
N GLY A 338 12.86 -4.79 -7.78
CA GLY A 338 12.49 -5.83 -8.78
C GLY A 338 13.03 -5.63 -10.20
N GLY A 339 13.76 -4.56 -10.50
CA GLY A 339 14.39 -4.32 -11.79
C GLY A 339 15.90 -4.55 -11.75
N THR A 340 16.44 -5.27 -12.72
CA THR A 340 17.89 -5.43 -12.96
C THR A 340 18.56 -4.08 -13.23
N GLY A 341 18.92 -3.38 -12.17
CA GLY A 341 19.58 -2.06 -12.23
C GLY A 341 19.39 -1.31 -10.92
N ALA A 342 20.44 -1.29 -10.12
CA ALA A 342 20.50 -0.41 -8.97
C ALA A 342 20.16 1.04 -9.39
N ALA A 343 19.40 1.73 -8.51
CA ALA A 343 19.12 3.14 -8.57
C ALA A 343 18.08 3.63 -9.61
N ASN A 344 16.82 3.27 -9.40
CA ASN A 344 15.73 4.20 -9.70
C ASN A 344 14.62 3.99 -8.67
N ILE A 345 14.85 4.42 -7.43
CA ILE A 345 13.77 4.78 -6.51
C ILE A 345 12.95 5.80 -7.29
N LYS A 346 11.68 5.48 -7.58
CA LYS A 346 10.77 6.38 -8.27
C LYS A 346 10.87 7.75 -7.62
N SER A 347 11.47 8.71 -8.30
CA SER A 347 11.74 10.08 -7.85
C SER A 347 10.48 10.88 -7.49
N HIS A 348 9.30 10.26 -7.54
CA HIS A 348 8.00 10.92 -7.41
C HIS A 348 7.36 10.83 -6.02
N HIS A 349 7.86 9.96 -5.13
CA HIS A 349 7.31 9.80 -3.77
C HIS A 349 8.30 10.19 -2.66
N ASN A 350 9.54 10.44 -3.00
CA ASN A 350 10.61 10.71 -2.04
C ASN A 350 11.27 12.05 -2.33
N VAL A 351 11.80 12.70 -1.32
CA VAL A 351 12.64 13.91 -1.38
C VAL A 351 13.97 13.62 -2.12
N GLY A 352 13.95 12.72 -3.10
CA GLY A 352 15.07 12.28 -3.93
C GLY A 352 15.58 13.32 -4.94
N GLY A 353 15.20 14.58 -4.77
CA GLY A 353 15.71 15.71 -5.55
C GLY A 353 16.42 16.74 -4.69
N LEU A 354 16.79 16.41 -3.44
CA LEU A 354 17.63 17.31 -2.63
C LEU A 354 19.02 17.42 -3.28
N PRO A 355 19.62 18.61 -3.30
CA PRO A 355 20.96 18.80 -3.82
C PRO A 355 21.99 17.94 -3.10
N ASP A 356 22.99 17.48 -3.83
CA ASP A 356 24.10 16.66 -3.30
C ASP A 356 24.92 17.36 -2.21
N ASP A 357 24.78 18.68 -2.06
CA ASP A 357 25.45 19.47 -1.01
C ASP A 357 24.73 19.41 0.36
N LEU A 358 23.51 18.90 0.42
CA LEU A 358 22.81 18.54 1.65
C LEU A 358 23.00 17.05 1.93
N ASN A 359 24.14 16.69 2.50
CA ASN A 359 24.54 15.30 2.81
C ASN A 359 23.75 14.75 4.02
N PHE A 360 22.44 14.54 3.89
CA PHE A 360 21.66 13.89 4.92
C PHE A 360 21.76 12.37 4.86
N THR A 361 21.93 11.75 6.01
CA THR A 361 21.71 10.31 6.16
C THR A 361 20.20 10.05 6.35
N LEU A 362 19.64 9.13 5.57
CA LEU A 362 18.22 8.82 5.66
C LEU A 362 17.90 7.97 6.91
N VAL A 363 16.78 8.28 7.54
CA VAL A 363 16.15 7.48 8.59
C VAL A 363 14.76 7.10 8.09
N GLU A 364 14.56 5.81 7.86
CA GLU A 364 13.34 5.26 7.23
C GLU A 364 12.61 4.29 8.19
N PRO A 365 11.93 4.80 9.21
CA PRO A 365 11.35 3.95 10.27
C PRO A 365 10.15 3.10 9.81
N LEU A 366 9.64 3.31 8.60
CA LEU A 366 8.50 2.59 8.05
C LEU A 366 8.88 1.63 6.92
N ARG A 367 10.18 1.52 6.60
CA ARG A 367 10.70 0.80 5.44
C ARG A 367 10.30 -0.67 5.38
N GLU A 368 10.08 -1.28 6.54
CA GLU A 368 9.68 -2.67 6.68
C GLU A 368 8.17 -2.86 6.85
N LEU A 369 7.34 -1.79 6.78
CA LEU A 369 5.93 -1.81 7.14
C LEU A 369 5.01 -1.68 5.92
N PHE A 370 3.91 -2.42 5.95
CA PHE A 370 2.76 -2.18 5.07
C PHE A 370 1.92 -1.01 5.59
N LYS A 371 1.05 -0.47 4.73
CA LYS A 371 0.22 0.71 5.03
C LYS A 371 -0.71 0.52 6.24
N ASP A 372 -1.28 -0.65 6.39
CA ASP A 372 -2.15 -1.01 7.51
C ASP A 372 -1.36 -1.13 8.81
N GLU A 373 -0.14 -1.69 8.78
CA GLU A 373 0.76 -1.73 9.93
C GLU A 373 1.17 -0.32 10.37
N VAL A 374 1.44 0.58 9.41
CA VAL A 374 1.72 2.00 9.71
C VAL A 374 0.55 2.66 10.44
N ARG A 375 -0.69 2.41 10.01
CA ARG A 375 -1.88 2.94 10.69
C ARG A 375 -2.00 2.40 12.11
N ASN A 376 -1.77 1.10 12.31
CA ASN A 376 -1.80 0.46 13.62
C ASN A 376 -0.73 1.04 14.55
N VAL A 377 0.50 1.23 14.05
CA VAL A 377 1.58 1.90 14.78
C VAL A 377 1.20 3.34 15.12
N GLY A 378 0.60 4.08 14.20
CA GLY A 378 0.10 5.42 14.46
C GLY A 378 -0.92 5.48 15.60
N ALA A 379 -1.86 4.52 15.65
CA ALA A 379 -2.84 4.38 16.72
C ALA A 379 -2.18 4.07 18.08
N GLU A 380 -1.24 3.13 18.10
CA GLU A 380 -0.45 2.76 19.27
C GLU A 380 0.35 3.95 19.82
N LEU A 381 0.86 4.81 18.95
CA LEU A 381 1.59 6.02 19.32
C LEU A 381 0.69 7.18 19.77
N GLY A 382 -0.64 7.02 19.68
CA GLY A 382 -1.63 7.99 20.12
C GLY A 382 -1.93 9.10 19.11
N LEU A 383 -1.68 8.87 17.81
CA LEU A 383 -2.11 9.80 16.78
C LEU A 383 -3.64 9.82 16.67
N PRO A 384 -4.26 10.97 16.40
CA PRO A 384 -5.71 11.07 16.21
C PRO A 384 -6.20 10.27 15.00
N ASP A 385 -7.39 9.66 15.11
CA ASP A 385 -8.06 8.93 14.02
C ASP A 385 -8.15 9.72 12.72
N GLN A 386 -8.35 11.03 12.80
CA GLN A 386 -8.43 11.92 11.65
C GLN A 386 -7.10 12.01 10.85
N ILE A 387 -5.97 11.71 11.47
CA ILE A 387 -4.66 11.62 10.81
C ILE A 387 -4.46 10.20 10.27
N ILE A 388 -4.73 9.19 11.09
CA ILE A 388 -4.50 7.78 10.78
C ILE A 388 -5.37 7.29 9.62
N TRP A 389 -6.67 7.64 9.64
CA TRP A 389 -7.66 7.19 8.66
C TRP A 389 -7.92 8.20 7.56
N ARG A 390 -7.03 9.18 7.42
CA ARG A 390 -7.10 10.11 6.31
C ARG A 390 -7.04 9.36 4.99
N GLN A 391 -8.01 9.65 4.10
CA GLN A 391 -7.97 9.13 2.73
C GLN A 391 -6.69 9.57 2.03
N PRO A 392 -6.09 8.72 1.18
CA PRO A 392 -4.95 9.11 0.36
C PRO A 392 -5.19 10.44 -0.34
N PHE A 393 -4.15 11.25 -0.42
CA PHE A 393 -4.18 12.53 -1.11
C PHE A 393 -2.90 12.68 -1.91
N PRO A 394 -2.98 13.05 -3.20
CA PRO A 394 -1.80 13.08 -4.05
C PRO A 394 -0.84 14.20 -3.63
N GLY A 395 0.47 13.98 -3.83
CA GLY A 395 1.49 14.99 -3.53
C GLY A 395 1.24 16.35 -4.18
N PRO A 396 0.80 16.44 -5.46
CA PRO A 396 0.41 17.69 -6.10
C PRO A 396 -0.88 18.34 -5.56
N GLY A 397 -1.55 17.71 -4.61
CA GLY A 397 -2.75 18.24 -3.98
C GLY A 397 -3.91 18.44 -4.95
N LEU A 398 -4.68 19.49 -4.71
CA LEU A 398 -5.80 19.88 -5.57
C LEU A 398 -5.37 20.40 -6.94
N GLY A 399 -4.08 20.67 -7.16
CA GLY A 399 -3.56 21.17 -8.43
C GLY A 399 -3.85 20.28 -9.63
N ILE A 400 -3.87 18.94 -9.41
CA ILE A 400 -4.22 17.93 -10.42
C ILE A 400 -5.69 17.49 -10.39
N ARG A 401 -6.52 18.19 -9.65
CA ARG A 401 -7.98 18.01 -9.62
C ARG A 401 -8.74 19.22 -10.20
N ILE A 402 -7.99 20.18 -10.77
CA ILE A 402 -8.52 21.30 -11.55
C ILE A 402 -8.13 21.06 -13.00
N ILE A 403 -9.08 20.62 -13.83
CA ILE A 403 -8.84 20.46 -15.26
C ILE A 403 -8.80 21.86 -15.90
N GLY A 404 -7.57 22.32 -16.18
CA GLY A 404 -7.27 23.67 -16.63
C GLY A 404 -6.25 24.37 -15.72
N GLU A 405 -6.15 25.71 -15.85
CA GLU A 405 -5.25 26.52 -15.04
C GLU A 405 -5.64 26.53 -13.56
N VAL A 406 -4.65 26.42 -12.66
CA VAL A 406 -4.84 26.50 -11.21
C VAL A 406 -4.84 27.97 -10.77
N THR A 407 -5.98 28.44 -10.23
CA THR A 407 -6.11 29.79 -9.67
C THR A 407 -6.66 29.74 -8.25
N ARG A 408 -6.50 30.82 -7.47
CA ARG A 408 -7.08 30.93 -6.13
C ARG A 408 -8.59 30.71 -6.11
N GLU A 409 -9.29 31.31 -7.09
CA GLU A 409 -10.73 31.18 -7.24
C GLU A 409 -11.14 29.72 -7.52
N ARG A 410 -10.51 29.08 -8.50
CA ARG A 410 -10.79 27.68 -8.87
C ARG A 410 -10.45 26.71 -7.72
N LEU A 411 -9.40 26.99 -6.96
CA LEU A 411 -9.08 26.24 -5.75
C LEU A 411 -10.17 26.39 -4.67
N GLN A 412 -10.70 27.58 -4.48
CA GLN A 412 -11.76 27.81 -3.50
C GLN A 412 -13.04 27.07 -3.87
N ILE A 413 -13.44 27.10 -5.15
CA ILE A 413 -14.57 26.34 -5.69
C ILE A 413 -14.38 24.85 -5.38
N LEU A 414 -13.22 24.29 -5.75
CA LEU A 414 -12.92 22.88 -5.57
C LEU A 414 -12.84 22.49 -4.08
N ARG A 415 -12.23 23.31 -3.23
CA ARG A 415 -12.14 23.07 -1.78
C ARG A 415 -13.52 22.97 -1.14
N THR A 416 -14.44 23.85 -1.51
CA THR A 416 -15.81 23.83 -0.99
C THR A 416 -16.53 22.58 -1.44
N ALA A 417 -16.44 22.22 -2.72
CA ALA A 417 -17.07 21.01 -3.25
C ALA A 417 -16.48 19.72 -2.62
N ASP A 418 -15.15 19.65 -2.43
CA ASP A 418 -14.47 18.53 -1.78
C ASP A 418 -14.87 18.41 -0.29
N LEU A 419 -15.00 19.53 0.41
CA LEU A 419 -15.44 19.54 1.81
C LEU A 419 -16.87 18.98 1.93
N ILE A 420 -17.81 19.44 1.10
CA ILE A 420 -19.19 18.97 1.08
C ILE A 420 -19.25 17.45 0.83
N ALA A 421 -18.53 16.98 -0.20
CA ALA A 421 -18.49 15.54 -0.51
C ALA A 421 -17.98 14.71 0.67
N ARG A 422 -16.89 15.14 1.33
CA ARG A 422 -16.32 14.44 2.50
C ARG A 422 -17.26 14.47 3.71
N GLU A 423 -17.96 15.57 3.96
CA GLU A 423 -18.93 15.68 5.04
C GLU A 423 -20.09 14.71 4.87
N GLU A 424 -20.68 14.64 3.67
CA GLU A 424 -21.81 13.76 3.39
C GLU A 424 -21.40 12.28 3.40
N LEU A 425 -20.22 11.93 2.85
CA LEU A 425 -19.70 10.57 2.94
C LEU A 425 -19.45 10.14 4.39
N LYS A 426 -18.90 11.02 5.21
CA LYS A 426 -18.68 10.77 6.63
C LYS A 426 -20.00 10.64 7.40
N ALA A 427 -20.97 11.53 7.14
CA ALA A 427 -22.29 11.47 7.76
C ALA A 427 -23.05 10.18 7.40
N ALA A 428 -22.78 9.61 6.24
CA ALA A 428 -23.33 8.33 5.78
C ALA A 428 -22.52 7.11 6.28
N GLY A 429 -21.41 7.29 7.01
CA GLY A 429 -20.54 6.21 7.48
C GLY A 429 -19.73 5.52 6.38
N LEU A 430 -19.56 6.16 5.22
CA LEU A 430 -18.88 5.61 4.04
C LEU A 430 -17.40 6.03 3.93
N ASP A 431 -16.93 6.88 4.81
CA ASP A 431 -15.59 7.47 4.76
C ASP A 431 -14.45 6.46 4.99
N ARG A 432 -14.75 5.29 5.56
CA ARG A 432 -13.80 4.17 5.75
C ARG A 432 -13.89 3.11 4.68
N ASP A 433 -15.07 2.89 4.10
CA ASP A 433 -15.30 1.89 3.06
C ASP A 433 -14.84 2.36 1.67
N ILE A 434 -14.88 3.68 1.45
CA ILE A 434 -14.39 4.31 0.23
C ILE A 434 -12.90 4.63 0.42
N TRP A 435 -12.05 3.97 -0.38
CA TRP A 435 -10.60 4.18 -0.35
C TRP A 435 -10.24 5.66 -0.54
N GLN A 436 -10.83 6.28 -1.57
CA GLN A 436 -10.62 7.66 -1.93
C GLN A 436 -11.82 8.16 -2.76
N CYS A 437 -12.21 9.42 -2.58
CA CYS A 437 -13.19 10.07 -3.43
C CYS A 437 -12.59 11.39 -3.97
N PRO A 438 -11.78 11.34 -5.04
CA PRO A 438 -11.40 12.56 -5.75
C PRO A 438 -12.62 13.37 -6.17
N VAL A 439 -12.59 14.66 -5.89
CA VAL A 439 -13.53 15.66 -6.40
C VAL A 439 -12.77 16.51 -7.40
N ILE A 440 -13.25 16.59 -8.63
CA ILE A 440 -12.55 17.23 -9.75
C ILE A 440 -13.37 18.40 -10.28
N LEU A 441 -12.73 19.55 -10.49
CA LEU A 441 -13.30 20.72 -11.13
C LEU A 441 -12.96 20.72 -12.62
N LEU A 442 -13.97 20.61 -13.48
CA LEU A 442 -13.79 20.81 -14.93
C LEU A 442 -13.80 22.32 -15.24
N ALA A 443 -12.70 22.99 -14.91
CA ALA A 443 -12.61 24.45 -14.91
C ALA A 443 -12.69 25.09 -16.30
N ASP A 444 -12.29 24.35 -17.34
CA ASP A 444 -12.33 24.82 -18.72
C ASP A 444 -13.63 24.40 -19.45
N VAL A 445 -14.55 23.70 -18.75
CA VAL A 445 -15.87 23.33 -19.28
C VAL A 445 -16.93 24.28 -18.73
N ARG A 446 -17.80 24.77 -19.62
CA ARG A 446 -18.99 25.55 -19.27
C ARG A 446 -20.25 24.72 -19.47
N SER A 447 -20.97 24.47 -18.39
CA SER A 447 -22.24 23.78 -18.39
C SER A 447 -23.39 24.80 -18.32
N VAL A 448 -24.43 24.59 -19.12
CA VAL A 448 -25.65 25.38 -19.05
C VAL A 448 -26.51 24.92 -17.87
N GLY A 449 -26.97 25.83 -17.05
CA GLY A 449 -27.92 25.61 -15.98
C GLY A 449 -29.08 26.58 -16.02
N VAL A 450 -30.09 26.31 -15.22
CA VAL A 450 -31.21 27.23 -14.95
C VAL A 450 -31.26 27.39 -13.43
N GLN A 451 -31.07 28.61 -12.95
CA GLN A 451 -31.22 28.96 -11.54
C GLN A 451 -32.16 30.16 -11.43
N GLY A 452 -33.29 29.97 -10.76
CA GLY A 452 -34.37 30.91 -10.82
C GLY A 452 -34.96 31.00 -12.26
N ASP A 453 -35.24 32.20 -12.73
CA ASP A 453 -35.82 32.43 -14.05
C ASP A 453 -34.80 32.64 -15.18
N GLY A 454 -33.52 32.47 -14.91
CA GLY A 454 -32.42 32.77 -15.84
C GLY A 454 -31.52 31.59 -16.20
N ARG A 455 -30.95 31.65 -17.42
CA ARG A 455 -29.83 30.75 -17.78
C ARG A 455 -28.58 31.12 -17.02
N THR A 456 -27.92 30.11 -16.48
CA THR A 456 -26.60 30.24 -15.83
C THR A 456 -25.56 29.41 -16.57
N TYR A 457 -24.32 29.81 -16.46
CA TYR A 457 -23.18 29.09 -17.00
C TYR A 457 -22.22 28.82 -15.84
N GLY A 458 -22.11 27.56 -15.46
CA GLY A 458 -21.27 27.12 -14.36
C GLY A 458 -20.28 26.02 -14.78
N HIS A 459 -19.47 25.59 -13.85
CA HIS A 459 -18.56 24.46 -14.04
C HIS A 459 -19.20 23.16 -13.58
N PRO A 460 -18.91 22.02 -14.24
CA PRO A 460 -19.20 20.71 -13.69
C PRO A 460 -18.18 20.32 -12.62
N ILE A 461 -18.66 19.61 -11.59
CA ILE A 461 -17.86 18.86 -10.64
C ILE A 461 -18.00 17.37 -10.95
N VAL A 462 -16.89 16.64 -10.94
CA VAL A 462 -16.88 15.18 -11.04
C VAL A 462 -16.60 14.59 -9.66
N LEU A 463 -17.39 13.61 -9.28
CA LEU A 463 -17.14 12.74 -8.12
C LEU A 463 -16.57 11.43 -8.64
N ARG A 464 -15.42 11.00 -8.10
CA ARG A 464 -14.78 9.72 -8.44
C ARG A 464 -14.55 8.88 -7.19
N PRO A 465 -15.59 8.32 -6.58
CA PRO A 465 -15.43 7.42 -5.45
C PRO A 465 -14.86 6.08 -5.92
N VAL A 466 -13.78 5.63 -5.31
CA VAL A 466 -13.13 4.35 -5.64
C VAL A 466 -12.87 3.53 -4.39
N SER A 467 -13.03 2.22 -4.54
CA SER A 467 -12.62 1.20 -3.57
C SER A 467 -11.41 0.46 -4.11
N SER A 468 -10.39 0.30 -3.28
CA SER A 468 -9.14 -0.38 -3.61
C SER A 468 -8.50 -0.91 -2.33
N GLU A 469 -7.66 -1.92 -2.42
CA GLU A 469 -6.84 -2.39 -1.30
C GLU A 469 -5.40 -1.84 -1.38
N ASP A 470 -4.86 -1.71 -2.58
CA ASP A 470 -3.45 -1.42 -2.84
C ASP A 470 -3.21 -0.25 -3.82
N ALA A 471 -4.26 0.38 -4.33
CA ALA A 471 -4.24 1.38 -5.39
C ALA A 471 -3.75 0.88 -6.77
N MET A 472 -3.35 -0.38 -6.91
CA MET A 472 -2.94 -0.96 -8.20
C MET A 472 -4.16 -1.20 -9.10
N THR A 473 -5.19 -1.80 -8.52
CA THR A 473 -6.52 -1.94 -9.11
C THR A 473 -7.55 -1.20 -8.27
N ALA A 474 -8.55 -0.65 -8.90
CA ALA A 474 -9.66 0.02 -8.22
C ALA A 474 -10.97 -0.16 -8.98
N ASP A 475 -12.04 -0.34 -8.26
CA ASP A 475 -13.39 -0.26 -8.82
C ASP A 475 -14.08 0.99 -8.29
N TRP A 476 -15.08 1.52 -9.03
CA TRP A 476 -15.85 2.64 -8.52
C TRP A 476 -16.75 2.18 -7.37
N SER A 477 -16.84 2.99 -6.32
CA SER A 477 -17.66 2.70 -5.14
C SER A 477 -19.11 3.04 -5.41
N ARG A 478 -20.03 2.11 -5.07
CA ARG A 478 -21.48 2.28 -5.24
C ARG A 478 -22.03 3.09 -4.08
N ILE A 479 -21.97 4.41 -4.20
CA ILE A 479 -22.58 5.31 -3.20
C ILE A 479 -24.10 5.21 -3.31
N PRO A 480 -24.86 5.11 -2.19
CA PRO A 480 -26.31 5.17 -2.20
C PRO A 480 -26.83 6.46 -2.90
N TYR A 481 -27.89 6.33 -3.69
CA TYR A 481 -28.41 7.45 -4.48
C TYR A 481 -28.84 8.64 -3.61
N GLU A 482 -29.38 8.39 -2.42
CA GLU A 482 -29.76 9.43 -1.45
C GLU A 482 -28.55 10.23 -0.94
N VAL A 483 -27.37 9.62 -0.86
CA VAL A 483 -26.13 10.32 -0.49
C VAL A 483 -25.61 11.14 -1.68
N LEU A 484 -25.67 10.57 -2.89
CA LEU A 484 -25.32 11.30 -4.13
C LEU A 484 -26.22 12.51 -4.34
N GLU A 485 -27.54 12.38 -4.09
CA GLU A 485 -28.51 13.46 -4.16
C GLU A 485 -28.14 14.58 -3.19
N LYS A 486 -27.82 14.26 -1.94
CA LYS A 486 -27.40 15.25 -0.92
C LYS A 486 -26.14 15.97 -1.34
N ILE A 487 -25.11 15.23 -1.77
CA ILE A 487 -23.84 15.81 -2.24
C ILE A 487 -24.10 16.77 -3.41
N SER A 488 -24.84 16.31 -4.42
CA SER A 488 -25.17 17.11 -5.61
C SER A 488 -25.95 18.37 -5.25
N THR A 489 -26.99 18.23 -4.43
CA THR A 489 -27.85 19.35 -4.01
C THR A 489 -27.05 20.38 -3.19
N ARG A 490 -26.22 19.93 -2.25
CA ARG A 490 -25.38 20.83 -1.45
C ARG A 490 -24.36 21.55 -2.33
N ILE A 491 -23.64 20.83 -3.21
CA ILE A 491 -22.63 21.45 -4.08
C ILE A 491 -23.27 22.52 -4.97
N THR A 492 -24.39 22.22 -5.63
CA THR A 492 -25.03 23.16 -6.54
C THR A 492 -25.72 24.37 -5.84
N ASN A 493 -26.04 24.23 -4.55
CA ASN A 493 -26.65 25.32 -3.77
C ASN A 493 -25.60 26.18 -3.04
N GLU A 494 -24.50 25.55 -2.55
CA GLU A 494 -23.50 26.24 -1.74
C GLU A 494 -22.33 26.78 -2.58
N VAL A 495 -22.09 26.23 -3.79
CA VAL A 495 -21.00 26.64 -4.69
C VAL A 495 -21.60 27.29 -5.95
N ARG A 496 -21.69 28.60 -5.97
CA ARG A 496 -22.41 29.38 -7.02
C ARG A 496 -21.90 29.16 -8.44
N GLU A 497 -20.62 28.89 -8.58
CA GLU A 497 -19.91 28.67 -9.86
C GLU A 497 -20.16 27.27 -10.41
N VAL A 498 -20.82 26.39 -9.66
CA VAL A 498 -21.10 24.99 -10.02
C VAL A 498 -22.58 24.80 -10.26
N ASN A 499 -22.95 24.26 -11.42
CA ASN A 499 -24.34 23.99 -11.77
C ASN A 499 -24.57 22.51 -12.17
N ARG A 500 -23.56 21.65 -12.04
CA ARG A 500 -23.67 20.24 -12.42
C ARG A 500 -22.71 19.39 -11.60
N VAL A 501 -23.19 18.25 -11.12
CA VAL A 501 -22.37 17.17 -10.51
C VAL A 501 -22.53 15.93 -11.35
N VAL A 502 -21.42 15.24 -11.66
CA VAL A 502 -21.37 14.00 -12.42
C VAL A 502 -20.61 12.93 -11.63
N LEU A 503 -20.92 11.67 -11.86
CA LEU A 503 -20.27 10.53 -11.23
C LEU A 503 -19.41 9.79 -12.26
N ASP A 504 -18.13 9.56 -11.95
CA ASP A 504 -17.25 8.71 -12.75
C ASP A 504 -17.35 7.26 -12.26
N VAL A 505 -17.80 6.38 -13.16
CA VAL A 505 -18.05 4.95 -12.90
C VAL A 505 -17.01 4.03 -13.56
N THR A 506 -15.83 4.56 -13.88
CA THR A 506 -14.78 3.82 -14.57
C THR A 506 -13.85 3.10 -13.60
N SER A 507 -13.57 1.82 -13.88
CA SER A 507 -12.61 1.02 -13.08
C SER A 507 -11.15 1.37 -13.43
N LYS A 508 -10.21 0.99 -12.58
CA LYS A 508 -8.77 0.99 -12.87
C LYS A 508 -8.27 -0.46 -12.93
N PRO A 509 -7.70 -0.95 -14.05
CA PRO A 509 -7.72 -0.30 -15.37
C PRO A 509 -9.14 -0.20 -15.97
N PRO A 510 -9.39 0.58 -17.06
CA PRO A 510 -8.41 1.33 -17.85
C PRO A 510 -8.07 2.74 -17.34
N ALA A 511 -8.92 3.32 -16.47
CA ALA A 511 -8.66 4.64 -15.91
C ALA A 511 -7.62 4.61 -14.77
N THR A 512 -7.13 5.79 -14.37
CA THR A 512 -6.36 5.99 -13.14
C THR A 512 -7.28 6.43 -12.00
N ILE A 513 -6.79 6.51 -10.75
CA ILE A 513 -7.57 7.03 -9.62
C ILE A 513 -7.71 8.54 -9.76
N GLU A 514 -6.60 9.27 -9.95
CA GLU A 514 -6.64 10.71 -10.26
C GLU A 514 -6.93 10.93 -11.75
N TRP A 515 -7.55 12.06 -12.10
CA TRP A 515 -7.90 12.40 -13.48
C TRP A 515 -6.73 13.03 -14.26
N GLU A 516 -5.85 13.78 -13.55
CA GLU A 516 -4.62 14.35 -14.11
C GLU A 516 -3.36 13.79 -13.45
#